data_9d95761c99a99fb40dfa26b823cea932
#
_entry.id   9d95761c99a99fb40dfa26b823cea932
#
_cell.length_a   1.000
_cell.length_b   1.000
_cell.length_c   1.000
_cell.angle_alpha   90.00
_cell.angle_beta   90.00
_cell.angle_gamma   90.00
#
_symmetry.space_group_name_H-M   'P 1'
#
loop_
_entity.id
_entity.type
_entity.pdbx_description
1 polymer ?
#
loop_
_entity_poly.entity_id
_entity_poly.type
_entity_poly.pdbx_seq_one_letter_code
_entity_poly.pdbx_strand_id
1 'polypeptide(L)' 'MAALQRLGPRQRAVVVLRYWLGLSETEAAAELNCSVGTVKSQASRALATLRQSAELVDGGFQ' A
#
# COMPACT_ATOMS: atom_id res chain seq x y z
N MET A 1 1.21 -12.75 4.30
CA MET A 1 2.40 -11.95 4.08
C MET A 1 2.58 -10.96 5.22
N ALA A 2 3.70 -11.10 5.95
CA ALA A 2 3.92 -10.30 7.16
C ALA A 2 3.95 -8.78 6.86
N ALA A 3 4.55 -8.39 5.73
CA ALA A 3 4.65 -6.98 5.39
C ALA A 3 3.28 -6.32 5.23
N LEU A 4 2.34 -7.01 4.59
CA LEU A 4 0.99 -6.48 4.41
C LEU A 4 0.24 -6.37 5.72
N GLN A 5 0.56 -7.24 6.69
CA GLN A 5 -0.10 -7.19 7.99
C GLN A 5 0.29 -5.96 8.79
N ARG A 6 1.40 -5.33 8.45
CA ARG A 6 1.83 -4.10 9.13
C ARG A 6 1.08 -2.87 8.65
N LEU A 7 0.37 -3.00 7.53
CA LEU A 7 -0.41 -1.90 6.99
C LEU A 7 -1.76 -1.79 7.68
N GLY A 8 -2.26 -0.56 7.79
CA GLY A 8 -3.64 -0.35 8.22
C GLY A 8 -4.60 -0.90 7.16
N PRO A 9 -5.88 -1.08 7.53
CA PRO A 9 -6.84 -1.67 6.59
C PRO A 9 -6.97 -0.90 5.28
N ARG A 10 -7.00 0.43 5.34
CA ARG A 10 -7.15 1.24 4.14
C ARG A 10 -5.88 1.22 3.30
N GLN A 11 -4.73 1.26 3.94
CA GLN A 11 -3.45 1.18 3.23
C GLN A 11 -3.33 -0.16 2.50
N ARG A 12 -3.73 -1.23 3.18
CA ARG A 12 -3.71 -2.57 2.58
C ARG A 12 -4.61 -2.63 1.35
N ALA A 13 -5.83 -2.09 1.48
CA ALA A 13 -6.77 -2.06 0.36
C ALA A 13 -6.20 -1.32 -0.83
N VAL A 14 -5.57 -0.16 -0.59
CA VAL A 14 -4.97 0.62 -1.68
C VAL A 14 -3.86 -0.17 -2.36
N VAL A 15 -3.01 -0.83 -1.59
CA VAL A 15 -1.92 -1.64 -2.16
C VAL A 15 -2.47 -2.73 -3.05
N VAL A 16 -3.47 -3.46 -2.57
CA VAL A 16 -4.07 -4.55 -3.33
C VAL A 16 -4.69 -4.01 -4.63
N LEU A 17 -5.47 -2.94 -4.55
CA LEU A 17 -6.14 -2.40 -5.72
C LEU A 17 -5.16 -1.83 -6.74
N ARG A 18 -4.16 -1.09 -6.26
CA ARG A 18 -3.23 -0.41 -7.15
C ARG A 18 -2.17 -1.33 -7.73
N TYR A 19 -1.57 -2.17 -6.90
CA TYR A 19 -0.37 -2.90 -7.31
C TYR A 19 -0.60 -4.36 -7.59
N TRP A 20 -1.62 -4.93 -7.02
CA TRP A 20 -1.97 -6.32 -7.28
C TRP A 20 -2.97 -6.44 -8.41
N LEU A 21 -4.05 -5.66 -8.35
CA LEU A 21 -5.10 -5.70 -9.36
C LEU A 21 -4.86 -4.72 -10.50
N GLY A 22 -3.91 -3.81 -10.35
CA GLY A 22 -3.54 -2.89 -11.42
C GLY A 22 -4.52 -1.77 -11.70
N LEU A 23 -5.37 -1.41 -10.73
CA LEU A 23 -6.30 -0.31 -10.91
C LEU A 23 -5.57 1.02 -10.90
N SER A 24 -6.10 1.99 -11.66
CA SER A 24 -5.62 3.35 -11.59
C SER A 24 -6.01 3.99 -10.26
N GLU A 25 -5.40 5.13 -9.95
CA GLU A 25 -5.76 5.85 -8.73
C GLU A 25 -7.23 6.25 -8.73
N THR A 26 -7.74 6.66 -9.89
CA THR A 26 -9.15 7.02 -10.03
C THR A 26 -10.05 5.80 -9.79
N GLU A 27 -9.69 4.67 -10.37
CA GLU A 27 -10.46 3.43 -10.17
C GLU A 27 -10.41 2.97 -8.72
N ALA A 28 -9.24 3.02 -8.12
CA ALA A 28 -9.09 2.63 -6.71
C ALA A 28 -9.90 3.55 -5.81
N ALA A 29 -9.90 4.86 -6.09
CA ALA A 29 -10.68 5.82 -5.32
C ALA A 29 -12.18 5.50 -5.41
N ALA A 30 -12.65 5.16 -6.59
CA ALA A 30 -14.05 4.79 -6.76
C ALA A 30 -14.40 3.53 -5.95
N GLU A 31 -13.53 2.53 -6.00
CA GLU A 31 -13.75 1.28 -5.26
C GLU A 31 -13.77 1.52 -3.75
N LEU A 32 -12.91 2.39 -3.26
CA LEU A 32 -12.81 2.68 -1.83
C LEU A 32 -13.73 3.79 -1.38
N ASN A 33 -14.46 4.39 -2.31
CA ASN A 33 -15.38 5.49 -2.01
C ASN A 33 -14.65 6.64 -1.31
N CYS A 34 -13.53 7.04 -1.88
CA CYS A 34 -12.72 8.15 -1.34
C CYS A 34 -12.15 8.97 -2.49
N SER A 35 -11.39 10.02 -2.17
CA SER A 35 -10.80 10.88 -3.19
C SER A 35 -9.51 10.27 -3.74
N VAL A 36 -9.12 10.72 -4.93
CA VAL A 36 -7.83 10.34 -5.52
C VAL A 36 -6.69 10.76 -4.61
N GLY A 37 -6.80 11.95 -3.98
CA GLY A 37 -5.78 12.41 -3.05
C GLY A 37 -5.61 11.46 -1.88
N THR A 38 -6.70 10.90 -1.37
CA THR A 38 -6.64 9.91 -0.29
C THR A 38 -5.92 8.65 -0.78
N VAL A 39 -6.21 8.19 -2.00
CA VAL A 39 -5.52 7.03 -2.55
C VAL A 39 -4.02 7.28 -2.64
N LYS A 40 -3.63 8.46 -3.14
CA LYS A 40 -2.21 8.81 -3.24
C LYS A 40 -1.53 8.83 -1.88
N SER A 41 -2.17 9.45 -0.88
CA SER A 41 -1.62 9.51 0.47
C SER A 41 -1.46 8.13 1.08
N GLN A 42 -2.48 7.29 0.96
CA GLN A 42 -2.44 5.95 1.52
C GLN A 42 -1.41 5.09 0.80
N ALA A 43 -1.31 5.21 -0.52
CA ALA A 43 -0.31 4.47 -1.29
C ALA A 43 1.10 4.86 -0.85
N SER A 44 1.34 6.16 -0.69
CA SER A 44 2.65 6.65 -0.27
C SER A 44 3.04 6.11 1.10
N ARG A 45 2.11 6.16 2.06
CA ARG A 45 2.34 5.65 3.40
C ARG A 45 2.55 4.14 3.40
N ALA A 46 1.77 3.43 2.59
CA ALA A 46 1.90 1.98 2.48
C ALA A 46 3.27 1.61 1.94
N LEU A 47 3.72 2.29 0.89
CA LEU A 47 5.03 2.01 0.31
C LEU A 47 6.15 2.32 1.30
N ALA A 48 6.01 3.38 2.09
CA ALA A 48 7.01 3.70 3.12
C ALA A 48 7.08 2.57 4.15
N THR A 49 5.93 2.07 4.61
CA THR A 49 5.88 0.96 5.56
C THR A 49 6.51 -0.30 4.97
N LEU A 50 6.17 -0.61 3.72
CA LEU A 50 6.71 -1.80 3.06
C LEU A 50 8.22 -1.66 2.85
N ARG A 51 8.69 -0.47 2.53
CA ARG A 51 10.12 -0.22 2.36
C ARG A 51 10.87 -0.46 3.67
N GLN A 52 10.33 0.00 4.78
CA GLN A 52 10.93 -0.24 6.08
C GLN A 52 11.00 -1.73 6.39
N SER A 53 9.94 -2.47 6.06
CA SER A 53 9.92 -3.90 6.27
C SER A 53 10.98 -4.60 5.40
N ALA A 54 11.12 -4.16 4.16
CA ALA A 54 12.13 -4.72 3.26
C ALA A 54 13.55 -4.44 3.78
N GLU A 55 13.78 -3.24 4.29
CA GLU A 55 15.08 -2.89 4.84
C GLU A 55 15.44 -3.76 6.02
N LEU A 56 14.48 -4.04 6.90
CA LEU A 56 14.70 -4.91 8.04
C LEU A 56 15.02 -6.34 7.58
N VAL A 57 14.32 -6.82 6.57
CA VAL A 57 14.57 -8.14 6.02
C VAL A 57 15.94 -8.20 5.34
N ASP A 58 16.25 -7.18 4.55
CA ASP A 58 17.54 -7.11 3.85
C ASP A 58 18.69 -7.10 4.85
N GLY A 59 18.53 -6.39 5.94
CA GLY A 59 19.54 -6.39 6.98
C GLY A 59 19.79 -7.78 7.54
N GLY A 60 18.74 -8.60 7.59
CA GLY A 60 18.85 -9.97 8.04
C GLY A 60 19.55 -10.90 7.07
N PHE A 61 19.54 -10.56 5.79
CA PHE A 61 20.15 -11.38 4.75
C PHE A 61 21.62 -11.07 4.56
N GLN A 62 22.02 -9.90 4.95
CA GLN A 62 23.40 -9.46 4.77
C GLN A 62 24.20 -9.64 6.03
#